data_5f890f38483ade08c9f903f7052ff785
#
_entry.id   5f890f38483ade08c9f903f7052ff785
#
_cell.length_a   1.000
_cell.length_b   1.000
_cell.length_c   1.000
_cell.angle_alpha   90.00
_cell.angle_beta   90.00
_cell.angle_gamma   90.00
#
_symmetry.space_group_name_H-M   'P 1'
#
loop_
_entity.id
_entity.type
_entity.pdbx_description
1 polymer ?
#
loop_
_entity_poly.entity_id
_entity_poly.type
_entity_poly.pdbx_seq_one_letter_code
_entity_poly.pdbx_strand_id
1 'polypeptide(L)'
;MTRIGLYTATENELGSVQRAAGRLDGIELVVRSESDLDEQTDVEDFVDDCEDAAAVCFWLHGGEDSMPGYEYAVERLREMGVPLIVKATGDAFAFEDTSVADSDRDLVYEYLERGGTINIENCCRFLAIEYGTDDLDSMVYDTPTELPTEGVYHPDHPGIGYEELLDSFDPDAPTVAVWFY
;
A
#
# COMPACT_ATOMS: atom_id res chain seq x y z
N MET A 1 -9.33 -5.86 15.81
CA MET A 1 -9.26 -5.18 14.49
C MET A 1 -7.84 -5.38 14.00
N THR A 2 -7.70 -6.01 12.85
CA THR A 2 -6.38 -6.34 12.28
C THR A 2 -5.67 -5.07 11.83
N ARG A 3 -4.39 -4.93 12.18
CA ARG A 3 -3.58 -3.75 11.83
C ARG A 3 -2.58 -4.11 10.73
N ILE A 4 -2.39 -3.20 9.76
CA ILE A 4 -1.37 -3.29 8.73
C ILE A 4 -0.55 -2.00 8.76
N GLY A 5 0.76 -2.12 8.83
CA GLY A 5 1.68 -1.00 8.70
C GLY A 5 2.06 -0.77 7.23
N LEU A 6 2.13 0.48 6.80
CA LEU A 6 2.56 0.85 5.47
C LEU A 6 3.43 2.10 5.51
N TYR A 7 4.65 1.97 5.05
CA TYR A 7 5.51 3.11 4.71
C TYR A 7 5.56 3.28 3.19
N THR A 8 5.43 4.51 2.70
CA THR A 8 5.63 4.84 1.29
C THR A 8 6.59 6.01 1.14
N ALA A 9 7.63 5.83 0.34
CA ALA A 9 8.61 6.87 0.03
C ALA A 9 8.08 7.96 -0.94
N THR A 10 6.85 7.82 -1.44
CA THR A 10 6.26 8.78 -2.36
C THR A 10 4.89 9.25 -1.90
N GLU A 11 4.68 10.56 -1.87
CA GLU A 11 3.38 11.17 -1.53
C GLU A 11 2.30 10.90 -2.59
N ASN A 12 2.70 10.57 -3.81
CA ASN A 12 1.77 10.29 -4.90
C ASN A 12 0.83 9.11 -4.58
N GLU A 13 1.30 8.14 -3.80
CA GLU A 13 0.54 6.95 -3.44
C GLU A 13 -0.41 7.19 -2.26
N LEU A 14 -0.15 8.21 -1.43
CA LEU A 14 -0.93 8.48 -0.21
C LEU A 14 -2.42 8.66 -0.50
N GLY A 15 -2.77 9.32 -1.60
CA GLY A 15 -4.16 9.50 -1.99
C GLY A 15 -4.89 8.17 -2.25
N SER A 16 -4.21 7.21 -2.87
CA SER A 16 -4.75 5.87 -3.12
C SER A 16 -4.82 5.05 -1.84
N VAL A 17 -3.80 5.14 -0.99
CA VAL A 17 -3.76 4.48 0.33
C VAL A 17 -4.87 4.99 1.24
N GLN A 18 -5.09 6.30 1.34
CA GLN A 18 -6.16 6.89 2.16
C GLN A 18 -7.54 6.46 1.69
N ARG A 19 -7.77 6.40 0.37
CA ARG A 19 -9.04 5.89 -0.17
C ARG A 19 -9.23 4.40 0.10
N ALA A 20 -8.19 3.60 -0.02
CA ALA A 20 -8.23 2.19 0.34
C ALA A 20 -8.56 2.00 1.82
N ALA A 21 -7.89 2.74 2.72
CA ALA A 21 -8.16 2.71 4.15
C ALA A 21 -9.64 2.99 4.48
N GLY A 22 -10.27 3.94 3.77
CA GLY A 22 -11.68 4.26 3.95
C GLY A 22 -12.66 3.16 3.51
N ARG A 23 -12.18 2.09 2.83
CA ARG A 23 -12.97 0.94 2.35
C ARG A 23 -12.70 -0.36 3.10
N LEU A 24 -11.74 -0.34 4.02
CA LEU A 24 -11.31 -1.52 4.77
C LEU A 24 -12.07 -1.63 6.09
N ASP A 25 -13.15 -2.40 6.07
CA ASP A 25 -13.88 -2.73 7.30
C ASP A 25 -13.10 -3.78 8.11
N GLY A 26 -12.84 -3.49 9.39
CA GLY A 26 -12.13 -4.42 10.30
C GLY A 26 -10.61 -4.40 10.17
N ILE A 27 -10.04 -3.59 9.27
CA ILE A 27 -8.59 -3.38 9.12
C ILE A 27 -8.25 -1.93 9.42
N GLU A 28 -7.24 -1.72 10.25
CA GLU A 28 -6.63 -0.43 10.54
C GLU A 28 -5.31 -0.30 9.76
N LEU A 29 -5.14 0.80 9.01
CA LEU A 29 -3.87 1.10 8.36
C LEU A 29 -3.09 2.13 9.18
N VAL A 30 -1.87 1.77 9.57
CA VAL A 30 -0.86 2.69 10.12
C VAL A 30 0.03 3.12 8.96
N VAL A 31 -0.16 4.34 8.47
CA VAL A 31 0.52 4.83 7.27
C VAL A 31 1.51 5.93 7.65
N ARG A 32 2.71 5.87 7.09
CA ARG A 32 3.71 6.95 7.14
C ARG A 32 4.31 7.15 5.75
N SER A 33 4.66 8.39 5.46
CA SER A 33 5.45 8.78 4.30
C SER A 33 6.81 9.32 4.73
N GLU A 34 7.68 9.63 3.77
CA GLU A 34 8.98 10.26 4.05
C GLU A 34 8.82 11.54 4.86
N SER A 35 7.79 12.35 4.57
CA SER A 35 7.52 13.61 5.30
C SER A 35 6.99 13.41 6.72
N ASP A 36 6.60 12.20 7.10
CA ASP A 36 6.13 11.88 8.45
C ASP A 36 7.23 11.34 9.37
N LEU A 37 8.44 11.11 8.85
CA LEU A 37 9.58 10.52 9.56
C LEU A 37 10.80 11.46 9.58
N ASP A 38 10.60 12.68 10.09
CA ASP A 38 11.65 13.70 10.12
C ASP A 38 12.71 13.46 11.22
N GLU A 39 12.29 12.90 12.35
CA GLU A 39 13.14 12.63 13.51
C GLU A 39 13.17 11.14 13.86
N GLN A 40 14.21 10.70 14.58
CA GLN A 40 14.32 9.31 15.04
C GLN A 40 13.11 8.87 15.87
N THR A 41 12.53 9.77 16.66
CA THR A 41 11.32 9.51 17.46
C THR A 41 10.11 9.20 16.59
N ASP A 42 9.99 9.76 15.40
CA ASP A 42 8.87 9.49 14.50
C ASP A 42 8.95 8.05 13.95
N VAL A 43 10.19 7.59 13.70
CA VAL A 43 10.46 6.20 13.29
C VAL A 43 10.14 5.23 14.42
N GLU A 44 10.54 5.56 15.66
CA GLU A 44 10.25 4.78 16.86
C GLU A 44 8.74 4.67 17.09
N ASP A 45 8.01 5.77 17.01
CA ASP A 45 6.55 5.82 17.15
C ASP A 45 5.86 5.00 16.05
N PHE A 46 6.33 5.08 14.80
CA PHE A 46 5.78 4.25 13.72
C PHE A 46 5.97 2.75 13.96
N VAL A 47 7.15 2.35 14.39
CA VAL A 47 7.46 0.96 14.69
C VAL A 47 6.66 0.44 15.88
N ASP A 48 6.53 1.24 16.94
CA ASP A 48 5.72 0.92 18.11
C ASP A 48 4.22 0.82 17.75
N ASP A 49 3.71 1.71 16.90
CA ASP A 49 2.34 1.62 16.36
C ASP A 49 2.09 0.32 15.58
N CYS A 50 3.16 -0.32 15.06
CA CYS A 50 3.11 -1.57 14.31
C CYS A 50 3.40 -2.82 15.16
N GLU A 51 3.59 -2.73 16.49
CA GLU A 51 3.97 -3.88 17.36
C GLU A 51 3.05 -5.10 17.19
N ASP A 52 1.74 -4.88 17.07
CA ASP A 52 0.73 -5.92 16.90
C ASP A 52 0.19 -6.01 15.46
N ALA A 53 0.89 -5.44 14.49
CA ALA A 53 0.44 -5.49 13.10
C ALA A 53 0.51 -6.92 12.54
N ALA A 54 -0.48 -7.30 11.74
CA ALA A 54 -0.46 -8.56 11.00
C ALA A 54 0.71 -8.62 10.02
N ALA A 55 1.00 -7.49 9.35
CA ALA A 55 2.18 -7.31 8.51
C ALA A 55 2.53 -5.83 8.37
N VAL A 56 3.78 -5.56 8.03
CA VAL A 56 4.25 -4.22 7.66
C VAL A 56 4.85 -4.27 6.26
N CYS A 57 4.54 -3.27 5.45
CA CYS A 57 5.08 -3.13 4.11
C CYS A 57 5.85 -1.81 3.97
N PHE A 58 7.11 -1.89 3.55
CA PHE A 58 7.90 -0.73 3.15
C PHE A 58 7.90 -0.63 1.63
N TRP A 59 7.26 0.41 1.12
CA TRP A 59 7.20 0.71 -0.31
C TRP A 59 8.19 1.83 -0.63
N LEU A 60 9.42 1.43 -0.95
CA LEU A 60 10.56 2.30 -1.15
C LEU A 60 10.63 2.78 -2.62
N HIS A 61 11.05 4.01 -2.81
CA HIS A 61 11.38 4.56 -4.12
C HIS A 61 12.90 4.68 -4.26
N GLY A 62 13.55 3.64 -4.72
CA GLY A 62 14.99 3.47 -4.68
C GLY A 62 15.41 2.43 -3.63
N GLY A 63 16.48 2.65 -2.93
CA GLY A 63 16.99 1.76 -1.88
C GLY A 63 16.57 2.15 -0.46
N GLU A 64 17.27 1.60 0.49
CA GLU A 64 17.09 1.79 1.94
C GLU A 64 17.16 3.28 2.35
N ASP A 65 18.01 4.06 1.67
CA ASP A 65 18.17 5.51 1.89
C ASP A 65 16.88 6.32 1.68
N SER A 66 15.86 5.72 1.05
CA SER A 66 14.56 6.37 0.84
C SER A 66 13.60 6.25 2.03
N MET A 67 14.04 5.63 3.12
CA MET A 67 13.31 5.58 4.39
C MET A 67 14.21 6.02 5.54
N PRO A 68 13.90 7.13 6.21
CA PRO A 68 14.60 7.50 7.44
C PRO A 68 14.53 6.39 8.48
N GLY A 69 15.65 6.03 9.09
CA GLY A 69 15.72 5.01 10.14
C GLY A 69 15.44 3.58 9.67
N TYR A 70 15.61 3.27 8.38
CA TYR A 70 15.32 1.96 7.80
C TYR A 70 15.92 0.78 8.60
N GLU A 71 17.23 0.79 8.85
CA GLU A 71 17.90 -0.30 9.59
C GLU A 71 17.27 -0.53 10.97
N TYR A 72 16.99 0.55 11.70
CA TYR A 72 16.32 0.47 13.00
C TYR A 72 14.93 -0.15 12.88
N ALA A 73 14.12 0.32 11.95
CA ALA A 73 12.75 -0.18 11.75
C ALA A 73 12.75 -1.68 11.39
N VAL A 74 13.63 -2.12 10.48
CA VAL A 74 13.79 -3.53 10.10
C VAL A 74 14.19 -4.38 11.28
N GLU A 75 15.20 -3.97 12.05
CA GLU A 75 15.70 -4.72 13.22
C GLU A 75 14.60 -4.87 14.29
N ARG A 76 13.89 -3.78 14.60
CA ARG A 76 12.83 -3.77 15.61
C ARG A 76 11.63 -4.62 15.20
N LEU A 77 11.14 -4.50 13.96
CA LEU A 77 10.04 -5.33 13.47
C LEU A 77 10.40 -6.81 13.48
N ARG A 78 11.66 -7.13 13.11
CA ARG A 78 12.18 -8.51 13.19
C ARG A 78 12.23 -9.03 14.62
N GLU A 79 12.71 -8.22 15.58
CA GLU A 79 12.73 -8.59 17.01
C GLU A 79 11.32 -8.84 17.56
N MET A 80 10.34 -8.06 17.15
CA MET A 80 8.93 -8.21 17.53
C MET A 80 8.25 -9.38 16.80
N GLY A 81 8.89 -9.94 15.76
CA GLY A 81 8.34 -11.04 14.96
C GLY A 81 7.20 -10.61 14.03
N VAL A 82 7.11 -9.33 13.73
CA VAL A 82 6.12 -8.78 12.78
C VAL A 82 6.52 -9.12 11.35
N PRO A 83 5.65 -9.74 10.54
CA PRO A 83 5.92 -10.00 9.14
C PRO A 83 6.23 -8.72 8.38
N LEU A 84 7.38 -8.68 7.69
CA LEU A 84 7.85 -7.52 6.93
C LEU A 84 7.99 -7.84 5.46
N ILE A 85 7.46 -6.96 4.62
CA ILE A 85 7.65 -6.97 3.17
C ILE A 85 8.33 -5.66 2.78
N VAL A 86 9.46 -5.75 2.08
CA VAL A 86 10.17 -4.58 1.58
C VAL A 86 10.16 -4.61 0.05
N LYS A 87 9.47 -3.66 -0.57
CA LYS A 87 9.46 -3.47 -2.02
C LYS A 87 10.25 -2.21 -2.37
N ALA A 88 11.37 -2.37 -3.04
CA ALA A 88 12.14 -1.29 -3.63
C ALA A 88 11.87 -1.17 -5.13
N THR A 89 11.96 0.04 -5.67
CA THR A 89 11.98 0.25 -7.13
C THR A 89 13.43 0.24 -7.61
N GLY A 90 13.73 -0.59 -8.62
CA GLY A 90 15.09 -0.78 -9.14
C GLY A 90 15.71 -2.12 -8.70
N ASP A 91 17.02 -2.27 -8.88
CA ASP A 91 17.70 -3.54 -8.61
C ASP A 91 17.81 -3.84 -7.09
N ALA A 92 17.00 -4.71 -6.63
CA ALA A 92 17.18 -5.88 -5.77
C ALA A 92 17.91 -5.77 -4.41
N PHE A 93 17.93 -4.67 -3.67
CA PHE A 93 18.63 -4.69 -2.37
C PHE A 93 17.74 -5.09 -1.17
N ALA A 94 16.44 -4.99 -1.30
CA ALA A 94 15.51 -5.12 -0.17
C ALA A 94 14.92 -6.53 0.03
N PHE A 95 15.24 -7.51 -0.80
CA PHE A 95 14.72 -8.87 -0.68
C PHE A 95 15.16 -9.58 0.60
N GLU A 96 16.37 -9.28 1.08
CA GLU A 96 16.97 -9.95 2.24
C GLU A 96 16.25 -9.61 3.55
N ASP A 97 15.60 -8.45 3.60
CA ASP A 97 14.85 -7.97 4.78
C ASP A 97 13.39 -8.41 4.79
N THR A 98 12.88 -8.89 3.67
CA THR A 98 11.53 -9.47 3.62
C THR A 98 11.47 -10.80 4.37
N SER A 99 10.52 -10.92 5.31
CA SER A 99 10.41 -12.09 6.20
C SER A 99 9.25 -13.04 5.86
N VAL A 100 8.47 -12.73 4.81
CA VAL A 100 7.34 -13.55 4.36
C VAL A 100 7.76 -14.56 3.29
N ALA A 101 6.87 -15.50 2.94
CA ALA A 101 7.11 -16.45 1.86
C ALA A 101 7.29 -15.75 0.50
N ASP A 102 8.11 -16.32 -0.39
CA ASP A 102 8.35 -15.74 -1.72
C ASP A 102 7.07 -15.52 -2.53
N SER A 103 6.10 -16.45 -2.46
CA SER A 103 4.81 -16.33 -3.14
C SER A 103 4.02 -15.12 -2.68
N ASP A 104 4.05 -14.84 -1.39
CA ASP A 104 3.27 -13.77 -0.76
C ASP A 104 3.92 -12.43 -1.02
N ARG A 105 5.26 -12.39 -0.94
CA ARG A 105 6.05 -11.24 -1.37
C ARG A 105 5.74 -10.87 -2.84
N ASP A 106 5.79 -11.85 -3.74
CA ASP A 106 5.58 -11.63 -5.17
C ASP A 106 4.18 -11.11 -5.45
N LEU A 107 3.15 -11.61 -4.73
CA LEU A 107 1.79 -11.12 -4.84
C LEU A 107 1.66 -9.67 -4.33
N VAL A 108 2.27 -9.34 -3.18
CA VAL A 108 2.29 -7.96 -2.67
C VAL A 108 2.98 -7.02 -3.65
N TYR A 109 4.11 -7.45 -4.22
CA TYR A 109 4.82 -6.67 -5.22
C TYR A 109 3.96 -6.38 -6.44
N GLU A 110 3.21 -7.36 -6.92
CA GLU A 110 2.31 -7.18 -8.06
C GLU A 110 1.20 -6.17 -7.75
N TYR A 111 0.58 -6.21 -6.56
CA TYR A 111 -0.40 -5.22 -6.14
C TYR A 111 0.18 -3.81 -6.12
N LEU A 112 1.34 -3.63 -5.50
CA LEU A 112 1.99 -2.32 -5.36
C LEU A 112 2.51 -1.79 -6.70
N GLU A 113 2.98 -2.66 -7.59
CA GLU A 113 3.45 -2.27 -8.92
C GLU A 113 2.32 -1.78 -9.82
N ARG A 114 1.16 -2.44 -9.74
CA ARG A 114 -0.03 -2.00 -10.47
C ARG A 114 -0.67 -0.76 -9.84
N GLY A 115 -0.49 -0.56 -8.55
CA GLY A 115 -0.94 0.62 -7.82
C GLY A 115 -2.45 0.84 -7.82
N GLY A 116 -2.86 2.05 -7.47
CA GLY A 116 -4.27 2.45 -7.41
C GLY A 116 -5.03 1.89 -6.21
N THR A 117 -6.16 2.53 -5.91
CA THR A 117 -6.95 2.25 -4.70
C THR A 117 -7.36 0.78 -4.57
N ILE A 118 -7.82 0.15 -5.67
CA ILE A 118 -8.33 -1.23 -5.64
C ILE A 118 -7.23 -2.25 -5.35
N ASN A 119 -6.04 -2.05 -5.92
CA ASN A 119 -4.92 -2.96 -5.69
C ASN A 119 -4.37 -2.82 -4.27
N ILE A 120 -4.28 -1.59 -3.74
CA ILE A 120 -3.88 -1.35 -2.34
C ILE A 120 -4.90 -1.95 -1.36
N GLU A 121 -6.19 -1.78 -1.62
CA GLU A 121 -7.26 -2.37 -0.83
C GLU A 121 -7.15 -3.91 -0.78
N ASN A 122 -7.00 -4.56 -1.94
CA ASN A 122 -6.86 -6.02 -2.01
C ASN A 122 -5.53 -6.51 -1.41
N CYS A 123 -4.44 -5.77 -1.54
CA CYS A 123 -3.18 -6.04 -0.87
C CYS A 123 -3.35 -6.07 0.66
N CYS A 124 -4.01 -5.06 1.22
CA CYS A 124 -4.27 -5.00 2.66
C CYS A 124 -5.19 -6.14 3.13
N ARG A 125 -6.23 -6.49 2.36
CA ARG A 125 -7.09 -7.64 2.66
C ARG A 125 -6.31 -8.95 2.64
N PHE A 126 -5.48 -9.16 1.62
CA PHE A 126 -4.59 -10.31 1.53
C PHE A 126 -3.71 -10.43 2.77
N LEU A 127 -2.99 -9.36 3.13
CA LEU A 127 -2.11 -9.36 4.30
C LEU A 127 -2.88 -9.61 5.61
N ALA A 128 -4.06 -9.05 5.75
CA ALA A 128 -4.90 -9.24 6.93
C ALA A 128 -5.40 -10.69 7.06
N ILE A 129 -5.75 -11.35 5.95
CA ILE A 129 -6.22 -12.74 5.92
C ILE A 129 -5.07 -13.71 6.21
N GLU A 130 -3.92 -13.53 5.56
CA GLU A 130 -2.81 -14.48 5.64
C GLU A 130 -2.01 -14.36 6.94
N TYR A 131 -1.89 -13.15 7.49
CA TYR A 131 -1.03 -12.86 8.64
C TYR A 131 -1.78 -12.37 9.87
N GLY A 132 -3.06 -11.99 9.74
CA GLY A 132 -3.88 -11.56 10.86
C GLY A 132 -4.32 -12.71 11.76
N THR A 133 -4.69 -12.36 12.98
CA THR A 133 -5.21 -13.33 13.98
C THR A 133 -6.72 -13.21 14.20
N ASP A 134 -7.34 -12.18 13.64
CA ASP A 134 -8.78 -11.97 13.72
C ASP A 134 -9.53 -12.95 12.79
N ASP A 135 -10.76 -13.29 13.16
CA ASP A 135 -11.65 -14.07 12.33
C ASP A 135 -12.19 -13.17 11.18
N LEU A 136 -11.57 -13.31 10.01
CA LEU A 136 -11.92 -12.58 8.80
C LEU A 136 -12.58 -13.50 7.74
N ASP A 137 -13.27 -14.57 8.16
CA ASP A 137 -13.85 -15.61 7.31
C ASP A 137 -14.75 -15.09 6.17
N SER A 138 -15.33 -13.90 6.31
CA SER A 138 -16.15 -13.25 5.29
C SER A 138 -15.38 -12.32 4.38
N MET A 139 -14.12 -12.01 4.69
CA MET A 139 -13.29 -11.13 3.88
C MET A 139 -12.71 -11.90 2.69
N VAL A 140 -12.69 -11.26 1.56
CA VAL A 140 -12.09 -11.79 0.32
C VAL A 140 -11.22 -10.73 -0.31
N TYR A 141 -10.24 -11.17 -1.07
CA TYR A 141 -9.41 -10.31 -1.92
C TYR A 141 -9.43 -10.84 -3.35
N ASP A 142 -9.34 -9.94 -4.30
CA ASP A 142 -9.20 -10.27 -5.72
C ASP A 142 -7.72 -10.24 -6.13
N THR A 143 -7.37 -10.96 -7.18
CA THR A 143 -6.04 -10.88 -7.78
C THR A 143 -5.74 -9.46 -8.28
N PRO A 144 -4.44 -9.07 -8.39
CA PRO A 144 -4.06 -7.75 -8.86
C PRO A 144 -4.72 -7.37 -10.19
N THR A 145 -5.40 -6.24 -10.19
CA THR A 145 -6.10 -5.70 -11.36
C THR A 145 -5.13 -4.89 -12.23
N GLU A 146 -5.06 -5.21 -13.51
CA GLU A 146 -4.36 -4.37 -14.46
C GLU A 146 -5.10 -3.05 -14.65
N LEU A 147 -4.38 -1.94 -14.44
CA LEU A 147 -4.88 -0.64 -14.85
C LEU A 147 -4.56 -0.44 -16.34
N PRO A 148 -5.47 0.17 -17.11
CA PRO A 148 -5.17 0.44 -18.51
C PRO A 148 -3.96 1.36 -18.63
N THR A 149 -3.03 1.03 -19.51
CA THR A 149 -1.84 1.85 -19.81
C THR A 149 -2.18 3.15 -20.49
N GLU A 150 -3.32 3.19 -21.16
CA GLU A 150 -3.88 4.37 -21.83
C GLU A 150 -5.37 4.44 -21.53
N GLY A 151 -5.88 5.62 -21.25
CA GLY A 151 -7.31 5.80 -21.02
C GLY A 151 -7.62 6.82 -19.94
N VAL A 152 -8.76 6.65 -19.32
CA VAL A 152 -9.21 7.52 -18.25
C VAL A 152 -9.03 6.80 -16.91
N TYR A 153 -8.32 7.43 -16.00
CA TYR A 153 -8.22 6.96 -14.64
C TYR A 153 -9.33 7.55 -13.77
N HIS A 154 -10.12 6.70 -13.16
CA HIS A 154 -11.05 7.07 -12.11
C HIS A 154 -10.83 6.17 -10.90
N PRO A 155 -10.59 6.72 -9.69
CA PRO A 155 -10.21 5.92 -8.52
C PRO A 155 -11.28 4.91 -8.08
N ASP A 156 -12.56 5.19 -8.38
CA ASP A 156 -13.68 4.30 -8.04
C ASP A 156 -14.12 3.39 -9.20
N HIS A 157 -13.63 3.65 -10.40
CA HIS A 157 -13.96 2.91 -11.61
C HIS A 157 -12.69 2.64 -12.42
N PRO A 158 -11.73 1.86 -11.89
CA PRO A 158 -10.53 1.51 -12.62
C PRO A 158 -10.90 0.80 -13.93
N GLY A 159 -10.36 1.28 -15.02
CA GLY A 159 -10.64 0.71 -16.34
C GLY A 159 -11.92 1.19 -17.02
N ILE A 160 -12.57 2.25 -16.50
CA ILE A 160 -13.69 2.89 -17.20
C ILE A 160 -13.27 3.31 -18.61
N GLY A 161 -14.08 2.94 -19.61
CA GLY A 161 -13.85 3.36 -20.99
C GLY A 161 -14.15 4.85 -21.18
N TYR A 162 -13.50 5.47 -22.19
CA TYR A 162 -13.72 6.89 -22.50
C TYR A 162 -15.20 7.21 -22.80
N GLU A 163 -15.87 6.37 -23.58
CA GLU A 163 -17.29 6.52 -23.90
C GLU A 163 -18.17 6.47 -22.65
N GLU A 164 -17.92 5.49 -21.78
CA GLU A 164 -18.66 5.32 -20.53
C GLU A 164 -18.45 6.50 -19.58
N LEU A 165 -17.22 7.06 -19.54
CA LEU A 165 -16.94 8.26 -18.77
C LEU A 165 -17.71 9.46 -19.31
N LEU A 166 -17.74 9.64 -20.63
CA LEU A 166 -18.49 10.74 -21.25
C LEU A 166 -19.99 10.67 -20.94
N ASP A 167 -20.56 9.47 -20.92
CA ASP A 167 -21.96 9.25 -20.56
C ASP A 167 -22.26 9.59 -19.09
N SER A 168 -21.25 9.59 -18.24
CA SER A 168 -21.38 9.95 -16.82
C SER A 168 -21.33 11.46 -16.56
N PHE A 169 -20.92 12.28 -17.52
CA PHE A 169 -20.79 13.72 -17.35
C PHE A 169 -22.15 14.41 -17.34
N ASP A 170 -22.31 15.36 -16.42
CA ASP A 170 -23.37 16.34 -16.48
C ASP A 170 -23.01 17.40 -17.54
N PRO A 171 -23.76 17.50 -18.65
CA PRO A 171 -23.43 18.45 -19.72
C PRO A 171 -23.53 19.92 -19.31
N ASP A 172 -24.23 20.21 -18.19
CA ASP A 172 -24.41 21.56 -17.65
C ASP A 172 -23.36 21.92 -16.59
N ALA A 173 -22.54 20.93 -16.16
CA ALA A 173 -21.48 21.17 -15.18
C ALA A 173 -20.17 21.63 -15.84
N PRO A 174 -19.39 22.52 -15.19
CA PRO A 174 -18.08 22.90 -15.69
C PRO A 174 -17.13 21.68 -15.66
N THR A 175 -16.51 21.40 -16.78
CA THR A 175 -15.55 20.27 -16.92
C THR A 175 -14.12 20.77 -16.82
N VAL A 176 -13.33 20.12 -15.97
CA VAL A 176 -11.88 20.35 -15.85
C VAL A 176 -11.18 19.06 -16.22
N ALA A 177 -10.31 19.09 -17.22
CA ALA A 177 -9.44 17.98 -17.55
C ALA A 177 -8.06 18.18 -16.91
N VAL A 178 -7.57 17.16 -16.22
CA VAL A 178 -6.21 17.12 -15.68
C VAL A 178 -5.47 16.00 -16.39
N TRP A 179 -4.36 16.35 -17.03
CA TRP A 179 -3.47 15.36 -17.62
C TRP A 179 -2.31 15.07 -16.67
N PHE A 180 -1.97 13.81 -16.53
CA PHE A 180 -0.81 13.33 -15.78
C PHE A 180 -0.17 12.16 -16.54
N TYR A 181 1.08 11.89 -16.24
CA TYR A 181 1.88 10.78 -16.79
C TYR A 181 2.71 10.16 -15.67
#